data_9427194eaa458265a3aaa3b445e591a7
#
_entry.id   9427194eaa458265a3aaa3b445e591a7
#
_cell.length_a   1.000
_cell.length_b   1.000
_cell.length_c   1.000
_cell.angle_alpha   90.00
_cell.angle_beta   90.00
_cell.angle_gamma   90.00
#
_symmetry.space_group_name_H-M   'P 1'
#
loop_
_entity.id
_entity.type
_entity.pdbx_description
1 polymer ?
#
loop_
_entity_poly.entity_id
_entity_poly.type
_entity_poly.pdbx_seq_one_letter_code
_entity_poly.pdbx_strand_id
1 'polypeptide(L)'
;GHNIVGTIFVECSAEYRDSGPQSLKPVGETEFVISQAKLSNEKSSRGQPPILGCVSHANLMLGEKVQEVLEEHLSCAPKGFVKGIRHSVAYYPFPPKVGRYTGRLPGLMNRPDFREGFSMLAKFQLSFDAWLVHTQITELTDLARKFPETTIIFDHFGGPLGIGSFSGRQTEIFPLWKKHVTELSKCENVYAKLGGLAMPLNGWGWDLRERPANSDEIVTLHKDYYLTMIDLFGPNRCMFESNFPVDKFSVSYNVLWNALKKIAEPFSIEEKSCLFKETASKVYKI
;
A
#
# COMPACT_ATOMS: atom_id res chain seq x y z
N GLY A 1 13.47 7.29 20.01
CA GLY A 1 12.19 7.06 19.35
C GLY A 1 12.09 7.76 18.01
N HIS A 2 10.98 7.55 17.34
CA HIS A 2 10.69 8.18 16.05
C HIS A 2 9.63 9.25 16.25
N ASN A 3 9.78 10.40 15.60
CA ASN A 3 8.79 11.47 15.62
C ASN A 3 7.77 11.21 14.48
N ILE A 4 6.73 10.41 14.78
CA ILE A 4 5.63 10.17 13.84
C ILE A 4 4.62 11.29 13.98
N VAL A 5 4.43 12.09 12.94
CA VAL A 5 3.57 13.28 12.96
C VAL A 5 2.13 13.01 12.51
N GLY A 6 1.89 11.87 11.88
CA GLY A 6 0.58 11.44 11.44
C GLY A 6 0.61 10.07 10.79
N THR A 7 -0.57 9.47 10.65
CA THR A 7 -0.75 8.16 10.00
C THR A 7 -1.93 8.18 9.04
N ILE A 8 -1.88 7.34 8.02
CA ILE A 8 -3.00 7.01 7.14
C ILE A 8 -3.39 5.56 7.41
N PHE A 9 -4.64 5.35 7.74
CA PHE A 9 -5.20 4.00 7.82
C PHE A 9 -5.44 3.45 6.43
N VAL A 10 -5.12 2.18 6.22
CA VAL A 10 -5.42 1.49 4.96
C VAL A 10 -6.27 0.27 5.27
N GLU A 11 -7.33 0.07 4.50
CA GLU A 11 -8.34 -0.99 4.69
C GLU A 11 -7.71 -2.35 5.06
N CYS A 12 -8.35 -3.06 5.97
CA CYS A 12 -7.94 -4.40 6.40
C CYS A 12 -9.13 -5.33 6.70
N SER A 13 -10.33 -4.96 6.27
CA SER A 13 -11.60 -5.67 6.48
C SER A 13 -12.01 -5.73 7.96
N ALA A 14 -11.72 -4.68 8.73
CA ALA A 14 -12.16 -4.55 10.11
C ALA A 14 -13.57 -3.91 10.18
N GLU A 15 -14.37 -4.31 11.17
CA GLU A 15 -15.63 -3.65 11.55
C GLU A 15 -16.57 -3.34 10.37
N TYR A 16 -16.70 -4.28 9.42
CA TYR A 16 -17.69 -4.15 8.34
C TYR A 16 -19.11 -4.16 8.92
N ARG A 17 -20.03 -3.40 8.31
CA ARG A 17 -21.44 -3.40 8.73
C ARG A 17 -22.02 -4.82 8.72
N ASP A 18 -22.70 -5.24 9.78
CA ASP A 18 -23.31 -6.56 9.89
C ASP A 18 -24.52 -6.71 8.97
N SER A 19 -25.25 -5.64 8.73
CA SER A 19 -26.50 -5.58 7.96
C SER A 19 -26.39 -4.65 6.75
N GLY A 20 -27.43 -4.67 5.90
CA GLY A 20 -27.51 -3.86 4.70
C GLY A 20 -26.93 -4.53 3.45
N PRO A 21 -26.88 -3.80 2.33
CA PRO A 21 -26.37 -4.31 1.06
C PRO A 21 -24.90 -4.75 1.19
N GLN A 22 -24.56 -5.89 0.58
CA GLN A 22 -23.21 -6.45 0.64
C GLN A 22 -22.13 -5.47 0.13
N SER A 23 -22.49 -4.66 -0.88
CA SER A 23 -21.60 -3.63 -1.45
C SER A 23 -21.25 -2.52 -0.47
N LEU A 24 -22.14 -2.19 0.45
CA LEU A 24 -22.00 -1.12 1.45
C LEU A 24 -21.39 -1.56 2.78
N LYS A 25 -21.23 -2.87 3.01
CA LYS A 25 -20.66 -3.37 4.26
C LYS A 25 -19.26 -2.79 4.58
N PRO A 26 -18.34 -2.58 3.61
CA PRO A 26 -17.03 -2.00 3.88
C PRO A 26 -17.07 -0.57 4.45
N VAL A 27 -18.19 0.15 4.31
CA VAL A 27 -18.34 1.50 4.87
C VAL A 27 -18.23 1.48 6.40
N GLY A 28 -18.61 0.38 7.06
CA GLY A 28 -18.43 0.19 8.49
C GLY A 28 -16.98 0.36 8.95
N GLU A 29 -16.01 -0.10 8.15
CA GLU A 29 -14.61 0.11 8.46
C GLU A 29 -14.24 1.61 8.44
N THR A 30 -14.78 2.39 7.50
CA THR A 30 -14.57 3.85 7.46
C THR A 30 -15.18 4.53 8.68
N GLU A 31 -16.38 4.14 9.09
CA GLU A 31 -17.05 4.64 10.32
C GLU A 31 -16.22 4.31 11.57
N PHE A 32 -15.69 3.09 11.65
CA PHE A 32 -14.79 2.67 12.72
C PHE A 32 -13.52 3.53 12.76
N VAL A 33 -12.85 3.73 11.62
CA VAL A 33 -11.62 4.52 11.54
C VAL A 33 -11.83 5.97 11.94
N ILE A 34 -12.98 6.57 11.60
CA ILE A 34 -13.35 7.91 12.03
C ILE A 34 -13.43 7.97 13.56
N SER A 35 -14.02 6.96 14.21
CA SER A 35 -14.08 6.88 15.66
C SER A 35 -12.68 6.79 16.29
N GLN A 36 -11.79 5.98 15.71
CA GLN A 36 -10.40 5.85 16.15
C GLN A 36 -9.61 7.15 15.95
N ALA A 37 -9.86 7.87 14.84
CA ALA A 37 -9.22 9.15 14.56
C ALA A 37 -9.61 10.20 15.62
N LYS A 38 -10.86 10.27 16.04
CA LYS A 38 -11.30 11.14 17.15
C LYS A 38 -10.55 10.83 18.45
N LEU A 39 -10.48 9.55 18.83
CA LEU A 39 -9.75 9.10 20.02
C LEU A 39 -8.24 9.38 19.92
N SER A 40 -7.65 9.22 18.75
CA SER A 40 -6.22 9.51 18.52
C SER A 40 -5.94 11.01 18.65
N ASN A 41 -6.80 11.86 18.09
CA ASN A 41 -6.65 13.31 18.15
C ASN A 41 -6.76 13.83 19.61
N GLU A 42 -7.67 13.28 20.40
CA GLU A 42 -7.80 13.61 21.84
C GLU A 42 -6.52 13.25 22.62
N LYS A 43 -5.79 12.22 22.17
CA LYS A 43 -4.56 11.73 22.80
C LYS A 43 -3.28 12.27 22.16
N SER A 44 -3.37 13.13 21.14
CA SER A 44 -2.21 13.67 20.42
C SER A 44 -1.28 14.47 21.35
N SER A 45 -1.83 15.16 22.34
CA SER A 45 -1.07 15.84 23.40
C SER A 45 -0.21 14.89 24.27
N ARG A 46 -0.48 13.58 24.22
CA ARG A 46 0.28 12.52 24.91
C ARG A 46 1.31 11.84 24.01
N GLY A 47 1.61 12.42 22.83
CA GLY A 47 2.60 11.90 21.88
C GLY A 47 2.10 10.76 20.99
N GLN A 48 0.78 10.53 20.91
CA GLN A 48 0.20 9.60 19.93
C GLN A 48 -0.01 10.32 18.60
N PRO A 49 0.48 9.77 17.47
CA PRO A 49 0.28 10.41 16.17
C PRO A 49 -1.20 10.36 15.77
N PRO A 50 -1.75 11.46 15.21
CA PRO A 50 -3.12 11.49 14.72
C PRO A 50 -3.30 10.59 13.50
N ILE A 51 -4.52 10.06 13.33
CA ILE A 51 -4.95 9.44 12.08
C ILE A 51 -5.51 10.54 11.18
N LEU A 52 -4.82 10.84 10.08
CA LEU A 52 -5.09 11.98 9.20
C LEU A 52 -6.03 11.66 8.04
N GLY A 53 -6.34 10.40 7.84
CA GLY A 53 -7.25 9.92 6.81
C GLY A 53 -7.20 8.42 6.65
N CYS A 54 -8.02 7.92 5.73
CA CYS A 54 -8.06 6.51 5.40
C CYS A 54 -8.11 6.24 3.90
N VAL A 55 -7.58 5.09 3.51
CA VAL A 55 -7.83 4.43 2.24
C VAL A 55 -8.83 3.32 2.52
N SER A 56 -10.02 3.44 1.95
CA SER A 56 -11.14 2.54 2.20
C SER A 56 -11.22 1.42 1.16
N HIS A 57 -12.09 0.43 1.38
CA HIS A 57 -12.34 -0.64 0.40
C HIS A 57 -13.62 -0.40 -0.38
N ALA A 58 -13.56 -0.50 -1.71
CA ALA A 58 -14.74 -0.62 -2.57
C ALA A 58 -14.50 -1.71 -3.62
N ASN A 59 -15.54 -2.49 -3.94
CA ASN A 59 -15.45 -3.52 -4.97
C ASN A 59 -15.60 -2.90 -6.36
N LEU A 60 -14.49 -2.61 -7.04
CA LEU A 60 -14.47 -2.00 -8.37
C LEU A 60 -15.09 -2.89 -9.46
N MET A 61 -15.28 -4.20 -9.18
CA MET A 61 -16.01 -5.11 -10.08
C MET A 61 -17.51 -4.79 -10.21
N LEU A 62 -18.02 -3.84 -9.43
CA LEU A 62 -19.38 -3.33 -9.57
C LEU A 62 -19.59 -2.44 -10.79
N GLY A 63 -18.51 -2.13 -11.54
CA GLY A 63 -18.57 -1.18 -12.64
C GLY A 63 -19.05 0.19 -12.13
N GLU A 64 -19.86 0.90 -12.90
CA GLU A 64 -20.41 2.22 -12.52
C GLU A 64 -21.21 2.18 -11.19
N LYS A 65 -21.77 1.04 -10.81
CA LYS A 65 -22.52 0.90 -9.54
C LYS A 65 -21.64 1.11 -8.30
N VAL A 66 -20.31 1.10 -8.44
CA VAL A 66 -19.39 1.44 -7.34
C VAL A 66 -19.60 2.89 -6.87
N GLN A 67 -20.20 3.75 -7.70
CA GLN A 67 -20.50 5.13 -7.35
C GLN A 67 -21.23 5.24 -6.01
N GLU A 68 -22.28 4.45 -5.80
CA GLU A 68 -23.04 4.44 -4.54
C GLU A 68 -22.14 4.16 -3.33
N VAL A 69 -21.20 3.22 -3.48
CA VAL A 69 -20.27 2.85 -2.40
C VAL A 69 -19.29 3.99 -2.11
N LEU A 70 -18.78 4.66 -3.15
CA LEU A 70 -17.87 5.79 -3.00
C LEU A 70 -18.58 6.99 -2.35
N GLU A 71 -19.80 7.28 -2.75
CA GLU A 71 -20.63 8.34 -2.17
C GLU A 71 -20.91 8.08 -0.69
N GLU A 72 -21.20 6.83 -0.32
CA GLU A 72 -21.46 6.44 1.06
C GLU A 72 -20.22 6.59 1.95
N HIS A 73 -19.04 6.17 1.47
CA HIS A 73 -17.76 6.42 2.17
C HIS A 73 -17.50 7.90 2.39
N LEU A 74 -17.77 8.73 1.39
CA LEU A 74 -17.53 10.17 1.46
C LEU A 74 -18.55 10.88 2.36
N SER A 75 -19.81 10.41 2.37
CA SER A 75 -20.89 11.03 3.14
C SER A 75 -20.77 10.76 4.65
N CYS A 76 -20.31 9.57 5.04
CA CYS A 76 -20.13 9.21 6.44
C CYS A 76 -18.87 9.83 7.08
N ALA A 77 -17.95 10.36 6.27
CA ALA A 77 -16.65 10.86 6.71
C ALA A 77 -16.56 12.41 6.72
N PRO A 78 -15.72 12.99 7.57
CA PRO A 78 -15.33 14.39 7.42
C PRO A 78 -14.77 14.66 6.02
N LYS A 79 -15.07 15.83 5.46
CA LYS A 79 -14.61 16.20 4.12
C LYS A 79 -13.09 16.01 3.98
N GLY A 80 -12.69 15.25 2.97
CA GLY A 80 -11.29 14.96 2.66
C GLY A 80 -10.63 13.95 3.60
N PHE A 81 -11.37 13.24 4.46
CA PHE A 81 -10.82 12.19 5.31
C PHE A 81 -10.57 10.89 4.55
N VAL A 82 -11.49 10.47 3.66
CA VAL A 82 -11.27 9.36 2.73
C VAL A 82 -10.37 9.83 1.60
N LYS A 83 -9.20 9.21 1.46
CA LYS A 83 -8.13 9.61 0.54
C LYS A 83 -8.14 8.83 -0.77
N GLY A 84 -8.53 7.58 -0.68
CA GLY A 84 -8.47 6.65 -1.81
C GLY A 84 -9.19 5.36 -1.52
N ILE A 85 -9.09 4.47 -2.48
CA ILE A 85 -9.65 3.11 -2.43
C ILE A 85 -8.53 2.10 -2.64
N ARG A 86 -8.57 1.01 -1.85
CA ARG A 86 -7.82 -0.19 -2.12
C ARG A 86 -8.78 -1.34 -2.42
N HIS A 87 -8.72 -1.84 -3.63
CA HIS A 87 -9.26 -3.14 -4.01
C HIS A 87 -8.07 -4.02 -4.35
N SER A 88 -7.64 -4.84 -3.40
CA SER A 88 -6.47 -5.69 -3.62
C SER A 88 -6.66 -6.57 -4.85
N VAL A 89 -5.73 -6.51 -5.78
CA VAL A 89 -5.71 -7.29 -7.02
C VAL A 89 -4.69 -8.42 -6.99
N ALA A 90 -4.01 -8.61 -5.85
CA ALA A 90 -2.97 -9.62 -5.69
C ALA A 90 -3.52 -11.03 -5.98
N TYR A 91 -2.95 -11.69 -6.96
CA TYR A 91 -3.27 -13.07 -7.34
C TYR A 91 -2.06 -13.97 -7.12
N TYR A 92 -2.25 -15.00 -6.33
CA TYR A 92 -1.24 -16.01 -6.07
C TYR A 92 -1.56 -17.27 -6.87
N PRO A 93 -0.60 -17.81 -7.68
CA PRO A 93 -0.82 -19.05 -8.43
C PRO A 93 -0.82 -20.31 -7.53
N PHE A 94 -0.63 -20.13 -6.24
CA PHE A 94 -0.70 -21.18 -5.21
C PHE A 94 -1.47 -20.64 -3.99
N PRO A 95 -2.31 -21.47 -3.34
CA PRO A 95 -3.02 -21.00 -2.15
C PRO A 95 -2.00 -20.71 -1.04
N PRO A 96 -1.94 -19.49 -0.51
CA PRO A 96 -1.12 -19.23 0.66
C PRO A 96 -1.70 -20.03 1.83
N LYS A 97 -0.83 -20.69 2.59
CA LYS A 97 -1.25 -21.40 3.82
C LYS A 97 -1.69 -20.44 4.93
N VAL A 98 -1.51 -19.14 4.71
CA VAL A 98 -1.79 -18.09 5.69
C VAL A 98 -2.53 -16.94 4.98
N GLY A 99 -3.74 -16.62 5.47
CA GLY A 99 -4.45 -15.39 5.17
C GLY A 99 -5.61 -15.48 4.18
N ARG A 100 -6.42 -14.42 4.14
CA ARG A 100 -7.67 -14.22 3.39
C ARG A 100 -7.49 -14.02 1.87
N TYR A 101 -6.37 -14.45 1.29
CA TYR A 101 -6.01 -14.16 -0.10
C TYR A 101 -6.52 -15.20 -1.10
N THR A 102 -7.31 -16.17 -0.65
CA THR A 102 -7.92 -17.18 -1.51
C THR A 102 -9.16 -16.63 -2.21
N GLY A 103 -9.23 -16.81 -3.53
CA GLY A 103 -10.42 -16.52 -4.32
C GLY A 103 -10.35 -15.31 -5.25
N ARG A 104 -9.19 -14.65 -5.40
CA ARG A 104 -9.05 -13.57 -6.38
C ARG A 104 -8.80 -14.12 -7.77
N LEU A 105 -9.35 -13.42 -8.76
CA LEU A 105 -9.24 -13.82 -10.15
C LEU A 105 -7.92 -13.31 -10.75
N PRO A 106 -7.23 -14.14 -11.58
CA PRO A 106 -6.11 -13.63 -12.37
C PRO A 106 -6.61 -12.57 -13.36
N GLY A 107 -5.74 -11.61 -13.69
CA GLY A 107 -6.05 -10.59 -14.68
C GLY A 107 -7.16 -9.62 -14.28
N LEU A 108 -7.39 -9.40 -12.97
CA LEU A 108 -8.47 -8.57 -12.46
C LEU A 108 -8.44 -7.15 -13.03
N MET A 109 -7.25 -6.54 -13.14
CA MET A 109 -7.05 -5.18 -13.68
C MET A 109 -7.33 -5.07 -15.19
N ASN A 110 -7.43 -6.21 -15.89
CA ASN A 110 -7.75 -6.24 -17.33
C ASN A 110 -9.24 -6.39 -17.60
N ARG A 111 -10.05 -6.69 -16.59
CA ARG A 111 -11.49 -6.90 -16.77
C ARG A 111 -12.22 -5.59 -17.07
N PRO A 112 -13.17 -5.59 -18.01
CA PRO A 112 -13.94 -4.41 -18.36
C PRO A 112 -14.71 -3.80 -17.17
N ASP A 113 -15.38 -4.63 -16.38
CA ASP A 113 -16.14 -4.25 -15.19
C ASP A 113 -15.25 -3.60 -14.12
N PHE A 114 -14.03 -4.15 -13.88
CA PHE A 114 -13.05 -3.52 -12.98
C PHE A 114 -12.62 -2.14 -13.48
N ARG A 115 -12.31 -2.02 -14.78
CA ARG A 115 -11.84 -0.76 -15.40
C ARG A 115 -12.94 0.30 -15.42
N GLU A 116 -14.18 -0.09 -15.60
CA GLU A 116 -15.34 0.79 -15.48
C GLU A 116 -15.46 1.33 -14.05
N GLY A 117 -15.42 0.48 -13.03
CA GLY A 117 -15.41 0.90 -11.63
C GLY A 117 -14.17 1.72 -11.26
N PHE A 118 -12.99 1.38 -11.80
CA PHE A 118 -11.76 2.14 -11.60
C PHE A 118 -11.87 3.57 -12.14
N SER A 119 -12.50 3.75 -13.30
CA SER A 119 -12.70 5.08 -13.91
C SER A 119 -13.50 6.04 -13.03
N MET A 120 -14.34 5.52 -12.14
CA MET A 120 -15.11 6.32 -11.20
C MET A 120 -14.22 7.02 -10.14
N LEU A 121 -13.04 6.50 -9.84
CA LEU A 121 -12.15 7.08 -8.82
C LEU A 121 -11.73 8.52 -9.18
N ALA A 122 -11.41 8.78 -10.43
CA ALA A 122 -11.07 10.12 -10.90
C ALA A 122 -12.20 11.13 -10.67
N LYS A 123 -13.46 10.72 -10.89
CA LYS A 123 -14.66 11.54 -10.67
C LYS A 123 -14.78 12.04 -9.23
N PHE A 124 -14.38 11.19 -8.27
CA PHE A 124 -14.40 11.50 -6.84
C PHE A 124 -13.05 12.01 -6.31
N GLN A 125 -12.06 12.20 -7.20
CA GLN A 125 -10.69 12.62 -6.83
C GLN A 125 -10.03 11.71 -5.77
N LEU A 126 -10.34 10.41 -5.82
CA LEU A 126 -9.80 9.37 -4.95
C LEU A 126 -8.59 8.70 -5.62
N SER A 127 -7.56 8.39 -4.83
CA SER A 127 -6.44 7.58 -5.28
C SER A 127 -6.80 6.09 -5.30
N PHE A 128 -5.98 5.31 -5.99
CA PHE A 128 -6.04 3.85 -5.96
C PHE A 128 -4.75 3.27 -5.36
N ASP A 129 -4.85 2.65 -4.19
CA ASP A 129 -3.73 1.90 -3.60
C ASP A 129 -3.69 0.49 -4.20
N ALA A 130 -2.65 0.21 -4.98
CA ALA A 130 -2.53 -0.99 -5.81
C ALA A 130 -1.74 -2.09 -5.10
N TRP A 131 -2.42 -2.92 -4.29
CA TRP A 131 -1.83 -4.12 -3.72
C TRP A 131 -1.91 -5.28 -4.71
N LEU A 132 -0.74 -5.72 -5.18
CA LEU A 132 -0.53 -6.78 -6.16
C LEU A 132 0.77 -7.55 -5.88
N VAL A 133 1.04 -8.62 -6.63
CA VAL A 133 2.33 -9.32 -6.59
C VAL A 133 3.14 -9.04 -7.86
N HIS A 134 4.46 -9.20 -7.78
CA HIS A 134 5.41 -8.77 -8.81
C HIS A 134 5.10 -9.28 -10.23
N THR A 135 4.41 -10.41 -10.35
CA THR A 135 4.00 -10.97 -11.66
C THR A 135 2.90 -10.14 -12.35
N GLN A 136 2.27 -9.21 -11.64
CA GLN A 136 1.15 -8.40 -12.13
C GLN A 136 1.53 -6.94 -12.43
N ILE A 137 2.80 -6.55 -12.27
CA ILE A 137 3.26 -5.15 -12.47
C ILE A 137 2.96 -4.66 -13.89
N THR A 138 3.03 -5.53 -14.89
CA THR A 138 2.70 -5.18 -16.29
C THR A 138 1.22 -4.86 -16.48
N GLU A 139 0.32 -5.54 -15.76
CA GLU A 139 -1.11 -5.22 -15.76
C GLU A 139 -1.38 -3.84 -15.14
N LEU A 140 -0.68 -3.52 -14.04
CA LEU A 140 -0.78 -2.20 -13.42
C LEU A 140 -0.23 -1.10 -14.33
N THR A 141 0.85 -1.37 -15.06
CA THR A 141 1.42 -0.44 -16.05
C THR A 141 0.42 -0.09 -17.15
N ASP A 142 -0.30 -1.10 -17.66
CA ASP A 142 -1.35 -0.90 -18.64
C ASP A 142 -2.53 -0.10 -18.08
N LEU A 143 -2.96 -0.41 -16.84
CA LEU A 143 -4.00 0.33 -16.14
C LEU A 143 -3.60 1.81 -15.94
N ALA A 144 -2.37 2.07 -15.49
CA ALA A 144 -1.88 3.43 -15.25
C ALA A 144 -1.82 4.26 -16.54
N ARG A 145 -1.39 3.66 -17.65
CA ARG A 145 -1.35 4.31 -18.97
C ARG A 145 -2.76 4.62 -19.51
N LYS A 146 -3.72 3.76 -19.21
CA LYS A 146 -5.11 3.94 -19.66
C LYS A 146 -5.87 4.99 -18.88
N PHE A 147 -5.51 5.22 -17.61
CA PHE A 147 -6.20 6.15 -16.70
C PHE A 147 -5.20 7.15 -16.09
N PRO A 148 -4.59 8.03 -16.91
CA PRO A 148 -3.53 8.94 -16.45
C PRO A 148 -4.03 9.99 -15.45
N GLU A 149 -5.34 10.26 -15.40
CA GLU A 149 -5.98 11.19 -14.47
C GLU A 149 -6.15 10.63 -13.05
N THR A 150 -6.04 9.30 -12.87
CA THR A 150 -6.16 8.66 -11.55
C THR A 150 -4.80 8.49 -10.91
N THR A 151 -4.61 9.05 -9.72
CA THR A 151 -3.40 8.79 -8.92
C THR A 151 -3.38 7.35 -8.43
N ILE A 152 -2.32 6.63 -8.74
CA ILE A 152 -2.10 5.24 -8.32
C ILE A 152 -0.94 5.18 -7.35
N ILE A 153 -1.13 4.50 -6.22
CA ILE A 153 -0.08 4.21 -5.25
C ILE A 153 0.31 2.74 -5.40
N PHE A 154 1.54 2.50 -5.83
CA PHE A 154 2.10 1.17 -6.01
C PHE A 154 2.56 0.62 -4.66
N ASP A 155 1.78 -0.28 -4.08
CA ASP A 155 1.99 -0.82 -2.73
C ASP A 155 3.12 -1.85 -2.68
N HIS A 156 3.94 -1.77 -1.63
CA HIS A 156 4.82 -2.84 -1.16
C HIS A 156 5.76 -3.41 -2.24
N PHE A 157 6.33 -2.55 -3.09
CA PHE A 157 7.22 -2.97 -4.20
C PHE A 157 6.54 -3.93 -5.20
N GLY A 158 5.20 -3.99 -5.21
CA GLY A 158 4.48 -5.01 -5.95
C GLY A 158 4.76 -6.42 -5.44
N GLY A 159 4.88 -6.61 -4.13
CA GLY A 159 4.98 -7.88 -3.44
C GLY A 159 5.90 -8.91 -4.10
N PRO A 160 7.24 -8.72 -4.13
CA PRO A 160 8.15 -9.72 -4.68
C PRO A 160 7.99 -11.05 -3.94
N LEU A 161 7.45 -12.08 -4.61
CA LEU A 161 7.18 -13.37 -4.00
C LEU A 161 8.48 -14.14 -3.74
N GLY A 162 8.64 -14.68 -2.51
CA GLY A 162 9.75 -15.55 -2.13
C GLY A 162 9.29 -16.88 -1.53
N ILE A 163 8.01 -17.26 -1.74
CA ILE A 163 7.40 -18.50 -1.25
C ILE A 163 6.86 -19.36 -2.41
N GLY A 164 6.47 -20.59 -2.12
CA GLY A 164 5.94 -21.53 -3.10
C GLY A 164 6.96 -21.79 -4.22
N SER A 165 6.53 -21.69 -5.48
CA SER A 165 7.39 -21.85 -6.67
C SER A 165 8.46 -20.76 -6.82
N PHE A 166 8.39 -19.68 -6.02
CA PHE A 166 9.36 -18.58 -6.01
C PHE A 166 10.37 -18.67 -4.85
N SER A 167 10.27 -19.69 -4.00
CA SER A 167 11.15 -19.86 -2.85
C SER A 167 12.61 -20.01 -3.26
N GLY A 168 13.49 -19.20 -2.64
CA GLY A 168 14.94 -19.20 -2.92
C GLY A 168 15.34 -18.56 -4.28
N ARG A 169 14.42 -17.95 -5.00
CA ARG A 169 14.65 -17.39 -6.34
C ARG A 169 14.77 -15.86 -6.38
N GLN A 170 15.10 -15.22 -5.27
CA GLN A 170 15.17 -13.75 -5.18
C GLN A 170 16.17 -13.16 -6.21
N THR A 171 17.29 -13.83 -6.48
CA THR A 171 18.29 -13.40 -7.45
C THR A 171 17.80 -13.44 -8.90
N GLU A 172 16.85 -14.33 -9.22
CA GLU A 172 16.19 -14.39 -10.53
C GLU A 172 15.03 -13.40 -10.64
N ILE A 173 14.31 -13.21 -9.53
CA ILE A 173 13.13 -12.33 -9.48
C ILE A 173 13.54 -10.87 -9.57
N PHE A 174 14.60 -10.44 -8.90
CA PHE A 174 15.00 -9.04 -8.82
C PHE A 174 15.23 -8.39 -10.19
N PRO A 175 16.00 -8.99 -11.15
CA PRO A 175 16.17 -8.41 -12.48
C PRO A 175 14.87 -8.27 -13.27
N LEU A 176 13.98 -9.27 -13.18
CA LEU A 176 12.68 -9.24 -13.85
C LEU A 176 11.76 -8.19 -13.22
N TRP A 177 11.70 -8.14 -11.90
CA TRP A 177 10.98 -7.12 -11.14
C TRP A 177 11.46 -5.72 -11.53
N LYS A 178 12.79 -5.47 -11.51
CA LYS A 178 13.40 -4.19 -11.90
C LYS A 178 12.99 -3.77 -13.32
N LYS A 179 13.00 -4.71 -14.29
CA LYS A 179 12.55 -4.46 -15.65
C LYS A 179 11.10 -3.95 -15.70
N HIS A 180 10.19 -4.61 -14.98
CA HIS A 180 8.77 -4.25 -14.98
C HIS A 180 8.52 -2.93 -14.23
N VAL A 181 9.19 -2.71 -13.11
CA VAL A 181 9.10 -1.46 -12.35
C VAL A 181 9.66 -0.27 -13.14
N THR A 182 10.71 -0.48 -13.94
CA THR A 182 11.25 0.55 -14.86
C THR A 182 10.18 1.02 -15.87
N GLU A 183 9.34 0.12 -16.38
CA GLU A 183 8.25 0.52 -17.26
C GLU A 183 7.12 1.23 -16.50
N LEU A 184 6.80 0.77 -15.29
CA LEU A 184 5.79 1.39 -14.44
C LEU A 184 6.20 2.81 -14.02
N SER A 185 7.48 3.04 -13.72
CA SER A 185 7.98 4.36 -13.26
C SER A 185 7.84 5.47 -14.30
N LYS A 186 7.67 5.11 -15.59
CA LYS A 186 7.39 6.07 -16.69
C LYS A 186 5.95 6.62 -16.63
N CYS A 187 5.07 6.03 -15.84
CA CYS A 187 3.72 6.54 -15.62
C CYS A 187 3.76 7.61 -14.53
N GLU A 188 3.54 8.89 -14.91
CA GLU A 188 3.68 10.04 -14.00
C GLU A 188 2.62 10.07 -12.90
N ASN A 189 1.47 9.41 -13.13
CA ASN A 189 0.38 9.26 -12.17
C ASN A 189 0.63 8.17 -11.12
N VAL A 190 1.79 7.46 -11.16
CA VAL A 190 2.14 6.41 -10.22
C VAL A 190 3.14 6.92 -9.18
N TYR A 191 2.81 6.70 -7.92
CA TYR A 191 3.64 6.92 -6.73
C TYR A 191 3.96 5.59 -6.07
N ALA A 192 5.13 5.46 -5.46
CA ALA A 192 5.58 4.21 -4.87
C ALA A 192 5.58 4.25 -3.34
N LYS A 193 4.95 3.25 -2.72
CA LYS A 193 4.95 3.06 -1.28
C LYS A 193 6.02 2.03 -0.90
N LEU A 194 7.05 2.49 -0.21
CA LEU A 194 8.26 1.76 0.09
C LEU A 194 8.22 1.17 1.50
N GLY A 195 7.62 0.01 1.62
CA GLY A 195 7.51 -0.82 2.81
C GLY A 195 6.90 -2.17 2.47
N GLY A 196 6.72 -3.05 3.46
CA GLY A 196 6.11 -4.35 3.25
C GLY A 196 7.04 -5.45 2.72
N LEU A 197 8.35 -5.21 2.56
CA LEU A 197 9.30 -6.26 2.18
C LEU A 197 9.58 -7.27 3.31
N ALA A 198 9.17 -6.96 4.55
CA ALA A 198 9.30 -7.88 5.67
C ALA A 198 8.11 -8.85 5.80
N MET A 199 7.13 -8.80 4.92
CA MET A 199 6.01 -9.74 4.91
C MET A 199 6.48 -11.19 4.69
N PRO A 200 5.85 -12.19 5.33
CA PRO A 200 6.19 -13.60 5.16
C PRO A 200 6.19 -14.07 3.70
N LEU A 201 5.32 -13.50 2.86
CA LEU A 201 5.22 -13.85 1.44
C LEU A 201 6.49 -13.53 0.63
N ASN A 202 7.34 -12.61 1.11
CA ASN A 202 8.61 -12.26 0.46
C ASN A 202 9.70 -13.32 0.71
N GLY A 203 9.46 -14.28 1.62
CA GLY A 203 10.29 -15.47 1.79
C GLY A 203 11.63 -15.26 2.46
N TRP A 204 11.77 -14.22 3.28
CA TRP A 204 12.99 -14.00 4.08
C TRP A 204 13.10 -14.92 5.30
N GLY A 205 11.99 -15.55 5.70
CA GLY A 205 11.92 -16.48 6.83
C GLY A 205 12.09 -15.83 8.20
N TRP A 206 11.97 -14.51 8.28
CA TRP A 206 12.13 -13.78 9.55
C TRP A 206 10.99 -14.04 10.53
N ASP A 207 9.80 -14.27 10.01
CA ASP A 207 8.59 -14.65 10.75
C ASP A 207 8.70 -16.03 11.44
N LEU A 208 9.67 -16.85 11.01
CA LEU A 208 9.94 -18.19 11.56
C LEU A 208 11.09 -18.22 12.58
N ARG A 209 11.75 -17.07 12.82
CA ARG A 209 12.90 -16.99 13.73
C ARG A 209 12.44 -16.73 15.17
N GLU A 210 13.21 -17.24 16.13
CA GLU A 210 13.07 -16.88 17.55
C GLU A 210 13.35 -15.38 17.80
N ARG A 211 14.25 -14.79 17.02
CA ARG A 211 14.60 -13.37 17.09
C ARG A 211 14.24 -12.68 15.78
N PRO A 212 13.47 -11.59 15.85
CA PRO A 212 13.18 -10.74 14.69
C PRO A 212 14.49 -10.23 14.05
N ALA A 213 14.41 -9.87 12.77
CA ALA A 213 15.53 -9.24 12.07
C ALA A 213 15.90 -7.90 12.72
N ASN A 214 17.20 -7.59 12.76
CA ASN A 214 17.70 -6.28 13.16
C ASN A 214 17.78 -5.32 11.96
N SER A 215 18.05 -4.03 12.23
CA SER A 215 18.06 -3.02 11.17
C SER A 215 19.18 -3.21 10.13
N ASP A 216 20.31 -3.81 10.49
CA ASP A 216 21.40 -4.05 9.56
C ASP A 216 21.11 -5.22 8.62
N GLU A 217 20.43 -6.26 9.13
CA GLU A 217 19.92 -7.35 8.29
C GLU A 217 18.90 -6.85 7.24
N ILE A 218 17.99 -5.97 7.67
CA ILE A 218 17.00 -5.34 6.75
C ILE A 218 17.74 -4.55 5.68
N VAL A 219 18.68 -3.68 6.06
CA VAL A 219 19.47 -2.89 5.11
C VAL A 219 20.20 -3.80 4.14
N THR A 220 20.89 -4.83 4.65
CA THR A 220 21.70 -5.74 3.81
C THR A 220 20.86 -6.43 2.74
N LEU A 221 19.65 -6.88 3.08
CA LEU A 221 18.83 -7.67 2.17
C LEU A 221 17.87 -6.83 1.31
N HIS A 222 17.45 -5.65 1.78
CA HIS A 222 16.39 -4.90 1.13
C HIS A 222 16.85 -3.63 0.43
N LYS A 223 18.02 -3.07 0.76
CA LYS A 223 18.45 -1.76 0.25
C LYS A 223 18.39 -1.64 -1.27
N ASP A 224 18.72 -2.71 -2.00
CA ASP A 224 18.74 -2.66 -3.46
C ASP A 224 17.33 -2.46 -4.05
N TYR A 225 16.29 -3.03 -3.43
CA TYR A 225 14.90 -2.75 -3.79
C TYR A 225 14.55 -1.27 -3.54
N TYR A 226 14.87 -0.76 -2.35
CA TYR A 226 14.60 0.64 -1.98
C TYR A 226 15.32 1.61 -2.90
N LEU A 227 16.63 1.45 -3.09
CA LEU A 227 17.42 2.34 -3.92
C LEU A 227 16.99 2.29 -5.39
N THR A 228 16.66 1.10 -5.91
CA THR A 228 16.13 0.97 -7.28
C THR A 228 14.81 1.73 -7.44
N MET A 229 13.90 1.64 -6.47
CA MET A 229 12.64 2.38 -6.54
C MET A 229 12.86 3.89 -6.49
N ILE A 230 13.72 4.37 -5.58
CA ILE A 230 14.00 5.80 -5.44
C ILE A 230 14.70 6.35 -6.68
N ASP A 231 15.61 5.58 -7.29
CA ASP A 231 16.28 5.94 -8.55
C ASP A 231 15.28 6.05 -9.72
N LEU A 232 14.36 5.11 -9.83
CA LEU A 232 13.42 5.03 -10.95
C LEU A 232 12.26 6.04 -10.85
N PHE A 233 11.69 6.22 -9.67
CA PHE A 233 10.53 7.11 -9.46
C PHE A 233 10.93 8.54 -9.05
N GLY A 234 12.12 8.69 -8.50
CA GLY A 234 12.53 9.91 -7.80
C GLY A 234 11.95 10.01 -6.37
N PRO A 235 12.65 10.69 -5.44
CA PRO A 235 12.22 10.83 -4.05
C PRO A 235 10.82 11.45 -3.90
N ASN A 236 10.45 12.37 -4.80
CA ASN A 236 9.17 13.09 -4.82
C ASN A 236 7.97 12.25 -5.30
N ARG A 237 8.22 11.01 -5.73
CA ARG A 237 7.17 9.99 -6.03
C ARG A 237 7.35 8.72 -5.20
N CYS A 238 8.21 8.74 -4.17
CA CYS A 238 8.41 7.65 -3.24
C CYS A 238 8.02 8.08 -1.83
N MET A 239 7.38 7.19 -1.06
CA MET A 239 7.07 7.41 0.35
C MET A 239 7.35 6.15 1.16
N PHE A 240 8.05 6.30 2.29
CA PHE A 240 8.24 5.21 3.23
C PHE A 240 6.96 4.88 3.99
N GLU A 241 6.77 3.61 4.27
CA GLU A 241 5.67 3.11 5.09
C GLU A 241 6.14 2.03 6.07
N SER A 242 5.36 1.79 7.10
CA SER A 242 5.63 0.71 8.05
C SER A 242 5.00 -0.62 7.67
N ASN A 243 3.90 -0.61 6.93
CA ASN A 243 3.05 -1.78 6.69
C ASN A 243 2.64 -2.51 8.00
N PHE A 244 2.51 -1.75 9.11
CA PHE A 244 2.11 -2.34 10.39
C PHE A 244 0.58 -2.41 10.50
N PRO A 245 0.05 -3.50 11.07
CA PRO A 245 0.75 -4.52 11.85
C PRO A 245 1.31 -5.71 11.04
N VAL A 246 1.19 -5.75 9.71
CA VAL A 246 1.56 -6.96 8.93
C VAL A 246 3.05 -7.28 9.06
N ASP A 247 3.94 -6.32 8.91
CA ASP A 247 5.39 -6.53 9.03
C ASP A 247 5.83 -6.89 10.46
N LYS A 248 4.95 -6.73 11.48
CA LYS A 248 5.22 -7.12 12.87
C LYS A 248 5.53 -8.62 13.04
N PHE A 249 5.08 -9.44 12.11
CA PHE A 249 5.44 -10.87 12.12
C PHE A 249 6.95 -11.12 11.98
N SER A 250 7.67 -10.18 11.36
CA SER A 250 9.08 -10.32 11.00
C SER A 250 10.00 -9.34 11.72
N VAL A 251 9.52 -8.12 12.01
CA VAL A 251 10.35 -7.03 12.53
C VAL A 251 9.58 -6.16 13.53
N SER A 252 10.29 -5.51 14.45
CA SER A 252 9.67 -4.50 15.30
C SER A 252 9.57 -3.14 14.59
N TYR A 253 8.57 -2.34 14.98
CA TYR A 253 8.33 -1.00 14.41
C TYR A 253 9.58 -0.10 14.47
N ASN A 254 10.23 -0.05 15.63
CA ASN A 254 11.43 0.78 15.80
C ASN A 254 12.60 0.31 14.94
N VAL A 255 12.79 -1.01 14.81
CA VAL A 255 13.86 -1.60 13.99
C VAL A 255 13.62 -1.28 12.51
N LEU A 256 12.39 -1.39 12.04
CA LEU A 256 12.05 -1.03 10.66
C LEU A 256 12.38 0.43 10.36
N TRP A 257 11.92 1.38 11.18
CA TRP A 257 12.21 2.80 10.97
C TRP A 257 13.70 3.14 11.10
N ASN A 258 14.45 2.42 11.94
CA ASN A 258 15.91 2.55 11.97
C ASN A 258 16.55 2.08 10.66
N ALA A 259 16.07 0.97 10.08
CA ALA A 259 16.55 0.50 8.77
C ALA A 259 16.26 1.51 7.65
N LEU A 260 15.04 2.06 7.61
CA LEU A 260 14.66 3.09 6.62
C LEU A 260 15.54 4.34 6.74
N LYS A 261 15.86 4.78 7.96
CA LYS A 261 16.79 5.90 8.19
C LYS A 261 18.21 5.59 7.68
N LYS A 262 18.70 4.36 7.88
CA LYS A 262 20.01 3.92 7.35
C LYS A 262 19.99 3.87 5.81
N ILE A 263 18.93 3.36 5.20
CA ILE A 263 18.77 3.35 3.74
C ILE A 263 18.74 4.78 3.20
N ALA A 264 18.09 5.69 3.92
CA ALA A 264 17.99 7.09 3.51
C ALA A 264 19.25 7.93 3.77
N GLU A 265 20.26 7.41 4.45
CA GLU A 265 21.44 8.18 4.86
C GLU A 265 22.11 8.95 3.72
N PRO A 266 22.28 8.39 2.50
CA PRO A 266 22.94 9.07 1.39
C PRO A 266 22.15 10.23 0.77
N PHE A 267 20.85 10.35 1.03
CA PHE A 267 19.99 11.35 0.40
C PHE A 267 20.10 12.72 1.09
N SER A 268 19.80 13.78 0.33
CA SER A 268 19.73 15.15 0.86
C SER A 268 18.61 15.32 1.90
N ILE A 269 18.58 16.45 2.60
CA ILE A 269 17.53 16.78 3.57
C ILE A 269 16.18 16.86 2.87
N GLU A 270 16.13 17.47 1.68
CA GLU A 270 14.92 17.64 0.86
C GLU A 270 14.40 16.29 0.37
N GLU A 271 15.29 15.43 -0.12
CA GLU A 271 14.93 14.07 -0.55
C GLU A 271 14.42 13.21 0.61
N LYS A 272 15.08 13.30 1.77
CA LYS A 272 14.60 12.65 3.01
C LYS A 272 13.22 13.16 3.40
N SER A 273 12.98 14.48 3.31
CA SER A 273 11.66 15.06 3.60
C SER A 273 10.59 14.46 2.68
N CYS A 274 10.87 14.33 1.38
CA CYS A 274 9.98 13.65 0.45
C CYS A 274 9.68 12.20 0.90
N LEU A 275 10.73 11.41 1.13
CA LEU A 275 10.61 9.99 1.47
C LEU A 275 9.84 9.74 2.77
N PHE A 276 10.05 10.57 3.80
CA PHE A 276 9.46 10.36 5.12
C PHE A 276 8.12 11.07 5.35
N LYS A 277 7.77 12.10 4.53
CA LYS A 277 6.59 12.91 4.80
C LYS A 277 5.96 13.54 3.56
N GLU A 278 6.69 14.39 2.80
CA GLU A 278 6.07 15.31 1.85
C GLU A 278 5.38 14.60 0.69
N THR A 279 5.92 13.49 0.20
CA THR A 279 5.26 12.70 -0.87
C THR A 279 3.94 12.13 -0.38
N ALA A 280 3.89 11.56 0.83
CA ALA A 280 2.65 11.07 1.42
C ALA A 280 1.65 12.21 1.64
N SER A 281 2.12 13.35 2.16
CA SER A 281 1.28 14.53 2.37
C SER A 281 0.66 15.04 1.07
N LYS A 282 1.44 15.11 0.00
CA LYS A 282 0.98 15.51 -1.33
C LYS A 282 -0.06 14.55 -1.89
N VAL A 283 0.24 13.25 -1.88
CA VAL A 283 -0.60 12.21 -2.50
C VAL A 283 -1.92 12.06 -1.76
N TYR A 284 -1.88 12.02 -0.43
CA TYR A 284 -3.07 11.88 0.40
C TYR A 284 -3.69 13.22 0.82
N LYS A 285 -3.17 14.35 0.33
CA LYS A 285 -3.72 15.71 0.57
C LYS A 285 -3.92 15.99 2.08
N ILE A 286 -2.85 15.88 2.86
CA ILE A 286 -2.82 16.06 4.33
C ILE A 286 -1.84 17.15 4.74
#